data_a838b82bd0cd2d52dcb7b1f087291df6
#
_entry.id   a838b82bd0cd2d52dcb7b1f087291df6
#
_cell.length_a   1.000
_cell.length_b   1.000
_cell.length_c   1.000
_cell.angle_alpha   90.00
_cell.angle_beta   90.00
_cell.angle_gamma   90.00
#
_symmetry.space_group_name_H-M   'P 1'
#
loop_
_entity.id
_entity.type
_entity.pdbx_description
1 polymer ?
#
loop_
_entity_poly.entity_id
_entity_poly.type
_entity_poly.pdbx_seq_one_letter_code
_entity_poly.pdbx_strand_id
1 'polypeptide(L)'
;MNYIVMDLEWNQSYSGHIGEHPRMPFEIIEIGAVKVDKNYRIIDEYSSLIKPRIYKKLHSKIRTILNYDETDLAKGRGFKEVCTEFLEWCGKDYIFCTWGPMDLTELQTNMAFYYMDKLPRPLKFLNLQQIYANMVDPTGSTVSKLEKAVADFNIPEDEPFHSAVNDARYTALVLKEMH
;
A
#
# COMPACT_ATOMS: atom_id res chain seq x y z
N MET A 1 8.20 -6.20 18.54
CA MET A 1 7.93 -5.16 17.53
C MET A 1 8.08 -5.79 16.16
N ASN A 2 7.07 -5.66 15.29
CA ASN A 2 7.07 -6.19 13.93
C ASN A 2 7.09 -5.03 12.93
N TYR A 3 7.45 -5.32 11.68
CA TYR A 3 7.23 -4.41 10.57
C TYR A 3 5.93 -4.80 9.86
N ILE A 4 5.09 -3.84 9.56
CA ILE A 4 3.91 -3.99 8.68
C ILE A 4 4.28 -3.34 7.37
N VAL A 5 4.68 -4.16 6.42
CA VAL A 5 4.99 -3.72 5.06
C VAL A 5 3.69 -3.76 4.29
N MET A 6 3.20 -2.61 3.87
CA MET A 6 1.90 -2.49 3.19
C MET A 6 2.04 -1.75 1.88
N ASP A 7 1.17 -2.11 0.97
CA ASP A 7 0.90 -1.46 -0.29
C ASP A 7 -0.61 -1.32 -0.47
N LEU A 8 -1.04 -0.26 -1.15
CA LEU A 8 -2.44 0.05 -1.37
C LEU A 8 -2.71 0.28 -2.84
N GLU A 9 -3.81 -0.28 -3.31
CA GLU A 9 -4.33 0.11 -4.61
C GLU A 9 -5.52 1.06 -4.44
N TRP A 10 -5.60 2.07 -5.30
CA TRP A 10 -6.67 3.07 -5.23
C TRP A 10 -7.25 3.41 -6.59
N ASN A 11 -8.52 3.76 -6.58
CA ASN A 11 -9.23 4.32 -7.72
C ASN A 11 -9.34 5.84 -7.59
N GLN A 12 -9.56 6.50 -8.70
CA GLN A 12 -9.69 7.95 -8.80
C GLN A 12 -10.82 8.34 -9.73
N SER A 13 -11.12 9.63 -9.83
CA SER A 13 -12.12 10.13 -10.75
C SER A 13 -11.82 9.73 -12.19
N TYR A 14 -12.81 9.14 -12.86
CA TYR A 14 -12.74 8.78 -14.28
C TYR A 14 -12.57 10.00 -15.19
N SER A 15 -13.11 11.14 -14.79
CA SER A 15 -13.06 12.41 -15.54
C SER A 15 -11.90 13.31 -15.11
N GLY A 16 -10.90 12.78 -14.42
CA GLY A 16 -9.79 13.55 -13.87
C GLY A 16 -10.28 14.57 -12.83
N HIS A 17 -9.66 15.75 -12.79
CA HIS A 17 -9.97 16.77 -11.78
C HIS A 17 -11.43 17.25 -11.74
N ILE A 18 -12.17 17.15 -12.86
CA ILE A 18 -13.56 17.63 -12.95
C ILE A 18 -14.50 16.79 -12.06
N GLY A 19 -14.23 15.51 -11.87
CA GLY A 19 -15.05 14.60 -11.04
C GLY A 19 -14.40 14.24 -9.72
N GLU A 20 -13.32 14.90 -9.36
CA GLU A 20 -12.55 14.61 -8.14
C GLU A 20 -13.29 15.08 -6.89
N HIS A 21 -13.40 14.20 -5.91
CA HIS A 21 -13.97 14.57 -4.62
C HIS A 21 -12.92 15.30 -3.77
N PRO A 22 -13.17 16.55 -3.29
CA PRO A 22 -12.13 17.40 -2.68
C PRO A 22 -11.49 16.85 -1.41
N ARG A 23 -12.13 15.90 -0.73
CA ARG A 23 -11.59 15.24 0.47
C ARG A 23 -11.20 13.78 0.24
N MET A 24 -11.30 13.27 -0.98
CA MET A 24 -11.02 11.89 -1.35
C MET A 24 -10.53 11.86 -2.80
N PRO A 25 -9.33 12.35 -3.09
CA PRO A 25 -8.79 12.31 -4.45
C PRO A 25 -8.54 10.87 -4.91
N PHE A 26 -8.12 10.01 -3.99
CA PHE A 26 -7.85 8.59 -4.21
C PHE A 26 -8.66 7.75 -3.21
N GLU A 27 -9.51 6.86 -3.72
CA GLU A 27 -10.29 5.93 -2.92
C GLU A 27 -9.64 4.56 -2.92
N ILE A 28 -9.24 4.08 -1.75
CA ILE A 28 -8.59 2.78 -1.61
C ILE A 28 -9.56 1.67 -2.00
N ILE A 29 -9.10 0.77 -2.87
CA ILE A 29 -9.85 -0.39 -3.38
C ILE A 29 -9.21 -1.74 -3.03
N GLU A 30 -7.95 -1.74 -2.58
CA GLU A 30 -7.29 -2.92 -2.04
C GLU A 30 -6.30 -2.52 -0.95
N ILE A 31 -6.21 -3.33 0.10
CA ILE A 31 -5.13 -3.29 1.09
C ILE A 31 -4.40 -4.62 1.00
N GLY A 32 -3.10 -4.57 0.69
CA GLY A 32 -2.19 -5.67 0.78
C GLY A 32 -1.10 -5.38 1.81
N ALA A 33 -0.77 -6.36 2.64
CA ALA A 33 0.31 -6.20 3.61
C ALA A 33 0.93 -7.52 4.00
N VAL A 34 2.19 -7.46 4.42
CA VAL A 34 2.88 -8.58 5.07
C VAL A 34 3.41 -8.15 6.43
N LYS A 35 3.34 -9.05 7.39
CA LYS A 35 3.92 -8.89 8.72
C LYS A 35 5.29 -9.51 8.75
N VAL A 36 6.29 -8.74 9.12
CA VAL A 36 7.70 -9.13 9.12
C VAL A 36 8.23 -9.08 10.55
N ASP A 37 8.87 -10.15 10.98
CA ASP A 37 9.46 -10.26 12.32
C ASP A 37 10.79 -9.48 12.44
N LYS A 38 11.35 -9.45 13.65
CA LYS A 38 12.65 -8.80 13.92
C LYS A 38 13.86 -9.41 13.17
N ASN A 39 13.69 -10.59 12.58
CA ASN A 39 14.71 -11.27 11.78
C ASN A 39 14.44 -11.11 10.27
N TYR A 40 13.58 -10.17 9.90
CA TYR A 40 13.18 -9.89 8.51
C TYR A 40 12.54 -11.07 7.79
N ARG A 41 11.80 -11.93 8.51
CA ARG A 41 11.03 -13.03 7.93
C ARG A 41 9.55 -12.66 7.88
N ILE A 42 8.93 -12.89 6.73
CA ILE A 42 7.47 -12.76 6.58
C ILE A 42 6.83 -13.87 7.44
N ILE A 43 5.96 -13.49 8.36
CA ILE A 43 5.29 -14.39 9.32
C ILE A 43 3.78 -14.42 9.16
N ASP A 44 3.21 -13.46 8.44
CA ASP A 44 1.76 -13.38 8.20
C ASP A 44 1.47 -12.45 7.03
N GLU A 45 0.29 -12.58 6.41
CA GLU A 45 -0.14 -11.79 5.26
C GLU A 45 -1.58 -11.34 5.40
N TYR A 46 -1.89 -10.19 4.85
CA TYR A 46 -3.23 -9.61 4.78
C TYR A 46 -3.52 -9.15 3.36
N SER A 47 -4.68 -9.49 2.83
CA SER A 47 -5.17 -8.97 1.55
C SER A 47 -6.68 -8.83 1.61
N SER A 48 -7.20 -7.69 1.19
CA SER A 48 -8.64 -7.49 1.10
C SER A 48 -9.02 -6.46 0.05
N LEU A 49 -9.97 -6.82 -0.81
CA LEU A 49 -10.62 -5.89 -1.73
C LEU A 49 -11.63 -5.02 -0.98
N ILE A 50 -11.71 -3.75 -1.39
CA ILE A 50 -12.62 -2.76 -0.84
C ILE A 50 -13.56 -2.28 -1.95
N LYS A 51 -14.85 -2.35 -1.67
CA LYS A 51 -15.88 -1.84 -2.57
C LYS A 51 -15.88 -0.32 -2.59
N PRO A 52 -15.58 0.34 -3.73
CA PRO A 52 -15.56 1.78 -3.81
C PRO A 52 -16.97 2.36 -3.61
N ARG A 53 -17.03 3.46 -2.85
CA ARG A 53 -18.27 4.19 -2.59
C ARG A 53 -18.40 5.44 -3.47
N ILE A 54 -17.27 6.12 -3.72
CA ILE A 54 -17.21 7.39 -4.44
C ILE A 54 -16.97 7.13 -5.93
N TYR A 55 -15.88 6.45 -6.26
CA TYR A 55 -15.49 6.19 -7.65
C TYR A 55 -15.90 4.79 -8.08
N LYS A 56 -17.21 4.58 -8.32
CA LYS A 56 -17.77 3.27 -8.67
C LYS A 56 -17.31 2.73 -10.02
N LYS A 57 -16.90 3.63 -10.94
CA LYS A 57 -16.32 3.27 -12.22
C LYS A 57 -14.81 3.29 -12.10
N LEU A 58 -14.15 2.20 -12.48
CA LEU A 58 -12.70 2.14 -12.48
C LEU A 58 -12.12 3.11 -13.52
N HIS A 59 -11.14 3.89 -13.10
CA HIS A 59 -10.33 4.69 -14.00
C HIS A 59 -9.60 3.76 -15.00
N SER A 60 -9.54 4.13 -16.27
CA SER A 60 -9.03 3.27 -17.34
C SER A 60 -7.60 2.74 -17.07
N LYS A 61 -6.72 3.59 -16.55
CA LYS A 61 -5.35 3.18 -16.18
C LYS A 61 -5.35 2.13 -15.07
N ILE A 62 -6.17 2.30 -14.02
CA ILE A 62 -6.27 1.38 -12.90
C ILE A 62 -6.77 0.01 -13.37
N ARG A 63 -7.81 -0.01 -14.21
CA ARG A 63 -8.32 -1.24 -14.83
C ARG A 63 -7.22 -2.01 -15.58
N THR A 64 -6.38 -1.30 -16.33
CA THR A 64 -5.30 -1.93 -17.11
C THR A 64 -4.19 -2.47 -16.21
N ILE A 65 -3.85 -1.75 -15.15
CA ILE A 65 -2.75 -2.09 -14.25
C ILE A 65 -3.13 -3.27 -13.35
N LEU A 66 -4.30 -3.20 -12.70
CA LEU A 66 -4.70 -4.18 -11.69
C LEU A 66 -5.39 -5.42 -12.27
N ASN A 67 -5.79 -5.38 -13.55
CA ASN A 67 -6.61 -6.42 -14.19
C ASN A 67 -7.91 -6.73 -13.42
N TYR A 68 -8.48 -5.72 -12.73
CA TYR A 68 -9.78 -5.79 -12.07
C TYR A 68 -10.86 -5.12 -12.90
N ASP A 69 -12.10 -5.56 -12.71
CA ASP A 69 -13.27 -4.86 -13.19
C ASP A 69 -14.21 -4.46 -12.03
N GLU A 70 -15.28 -3.75 -12.35
CA GLU A 70 -16.25 -3.29 -11.36
C GLU A 70 -16.97 -4.45 -10.66
N THR A 71 -17.05 -5.62 -11.29
CA THR A 71 -17.68 -6.81 -10.71
C THR A 71 -16.82 -7.45 -9.65
N ASP A 72 -15.48 -7.37 -9.79
CA ASP A 72 -14.53 -7.82 -8.80
C ASP A 72 -14.60 -6.93 -7.56
N LEU A 73 -14.54 -5.61 -7.76
CA LEU A 73 -14.64 -4.65 -6.65
C LEU A 73 -16.01 -4.69 -5.95
N ALA A 74 -17.08 -5.06 -6.66
CA ALA A 74 -18.40 -5.21 -6.05
C ALA A 74 -18.45 -6.33 -4.99
N LYS A 75 -17.54 -7.32 -5.05
CA LYS A 75 -17.38 -8.40 -4.06
C LYS A 75 -16.67 -7.94 -2.79
N GLY A 76 -15.94 -6.81 -2.86
CA GLY A 76 -15.23 -6.22 -1.74
C GLY A 76 -16.18 -5.76 -0.62
N ARG A 77 -15.61 -5.64 0.57
CA ARG A 77 -16.30 -5.13 1.76
C ARG A 77 -16.17 -3.60 1.87
N GLY A 78 -16.86 -2.98 2.80
CA GLY A 78 -16.75 -1.54 3.03
C GLY A 78 -15.40 -1.14 3.63
N PHE A 79 -14.89 0.05 3.27
CA PHE A 79 -13.59 0.54 3.77
C PHE A 79 -13.45 0.48 5.30
N LYS A 80 -14.47 0.94 6.05
CA LYS A 80 -14.40 0.94 7.53
C LYS A 80 -14.18 -0.46 8.11
N GLU A 81 -14.89 -1.44 7.58
CA GLU A 81 -14.80 -2.84 8.02
C GLU A 81 -13.41 -3.38 7.75
N VAL A 82 -12.94 -3.28 6.49
CA VAL A 82 -11.64 -3.78 6.07
C VAL A 82 -10.50 -3.06 6.81
N CYS A 83 -10.56 -1.73 6.92
CA CYS A 83 -9.52 -0.95 7.60
C CYS A 83 -9.48 -1.26 9.11
N THR A 84 -10.62 -1.48 9.77
CA THR A 84 -10.66 -1.88 11.18
C THR A 84 -10.00 -3.24 11.37
N GLU A 85 -10.38 -4.24 10.56
CA GLU A 85 -9.78 -5.58 10.58
C GLU A 85 -8.27 -5.53 10.29
N PHE A 86 -7.86 -4.74 9.30
CA PHE A 86 -6.45 -4.54 9.00
C PHE A 86 -5.66 -3.98 10.19
N LEU A 87 -6.19 -2.94 10.86
CA LEU A 87 -5.52 -2.35 12.01
C LEU A 87 -5.48 -3.31 13.21
N GLU A 88 -6.51 -4.12 13.40
CA GLU A 88 -6.51 -5.21 14.41
C GLU A 88 -5.46 -6.27 14.06
N TRP A 89 -5.36 -6.67 12.80
CA TRP A 89 -4.33 -7.59 12.31
C TRP A 89 -2.92 -7.01 12.51
N CYS A 90 -2.68 -5.71 12.32
CA CYS A 90 -1.39 -5.07 12.60
C CYS A 90 -0.94 -5.30 14.04
N GLY A 91 -1.87 -5.29 15.00
CA GLY A 91 -1.59 -5.43 16.43
C GLY A 91 -1.21 -4.10 17.08
N LYS A 92 -0.43 -4.14 18.19
CA LYS A 92 -0.17 -2.95 19.01
C LYS A 92 1.24 -2.37 18.88
N ASP A 93 2.23 -3.16 18.54
CA ASP A 93 3.64 -2.74 18.50
C ASP A 93 4.27 -3.07 17.15
N TYR A 94 4.18 -2.14 16.23
CA TYR A 94 4.67 -2.27 14.88
C TYR A 94 5.23 -0.96 14.32
N ILE A 95 5.94 -1.09 13.21
CA ILE A 95 6.40 0.00 12.35
C ILE A 95 5.73 -0.19 10.99
N PHE A 96 5.06 0.83 10.47
CA PHE A 96 4.62 0.81 9.08
C PHE A 96 5.81 1.00 8.13
N CYS A 97 5.82 0.24 7.05
CA CYS A 97 6.81 0.33 5.98
C CYS A 97 6.07 0.36 4.64
N THR A 98 6.44 1.28 3.76
CA THR A 98 5.86 1.37 2.41
C THR A 98 6.92 1.73 1.39
N TRP A 99 6.64 1.48 0.11
CA TRP A 99 7.46 1.95 -0.99
C TRP A 99 7.08 3.38 -1.36
N GLY A 100 7.57 4.34 -0.59
CA GLY A 100 7.19 5.76 -0.67
C GLY A 100 6.20 6.17 0.43
N PRO A 101 5.83 7.44 0.51
CA PRO A 101 4.96 7.94 1.59
C PRO A 101 3.48 7.90 1.26
N MET A 102 3.11 7.62 -0.01
CA MET A 102 1.73 7.82 -0.49
C MET A 102 0.74 6.87 0.18
N ASP A 103 1.07 5.59 0.34
CA ASP A 103 0.19 4.59 0.95
C ASP A 103 -0.26 5.00 2.35
N LEU A 104 0.69 5.43 3.19
CA LEU A 104 0.37 5.89 4.54
C LEU A 104 -0.47 7.18 4.53
N THR A 105 -0.18 8.08 3.60
CA THR A 105 -0.93 9.35 3.42
C THR A 105 -2.36 9.04 3.00
N GLU A 106 -2.55 8.18 2.02
CA GLU A 106 -3.89 7.84 1.51
C GLU A 106 -4.68 6.98 2.50
N LEU A 107 -4.02 6.09 3.26
CA LEU A 107 -4.69 5.40 4.36
C LEU A 107 -5.30 6.39 5.35
N GLN A 108 -4.52 7.38 5.80
CA GLN A 108 -4.99 8.40 6.74
C GLN A 108 -6.08 9.31 6.12
N THR A 109 -5.97 9.64 4.84
CA THR A 109 -6.97 10.44 4.10
C THR A 109 -8.30 9.69 4.04
N ASN A 110 -8.27 8.41 3.68
CA ASN A 110 -9.46 7.57 3.61
C ASN A 110 -10.06 7.35 5.03
N MET A 111 -9.24 7.06 6.04
CA MET A 111 -9.71 6.97 7.43
C MET A 111 -10.42 8.24 7.88
N ALA A 112 -9.85 9.42 7.61
CA ALA A 112 -10.45 10.71 7.95
C ALA A 112 -11.77 10.96 7.20
N PHE A 113 -11.85 10.60 5.93
CA PHE A 113 -13.07 10.71 5.13
C PHE A 113 -14.21 9.88 5.72
N TYR A 114 -13.90 8.67 6.18
CA TYR A 114 -14.86 7.76 6.79
C TYR A 114 -15.09 7.98 8.29
N TYR A 115 -14.55 9.07 8.87
CA TYR A 115 -14.67 9.41 10.30
C TYR A 115 -14.17 8.28 11.22
N MET A 116 -13.05 7.65 10.86
CA MET A 116 -12.35 6.71 11.70
C MET A 116 -11.37 7.44 12.62
N ASP A 117 -11.01 6.81 13.73
CA ASP A 117 -9.97 7.33 14.63
C ASP A 117 -8.62 7.40 13.91
N LYS A 118 -7.81 8.39 14.30
CA LYS A 118 -6.46 8.53 13.75
C LYS A 118 -5.57 7.37 14.20
N LEU A 119 -4.57 7.06 13.39
CA LEU A 119 -3.53 6.11 13.78
C LEU A 119 -2.86 6.51 15.11
N PRO A 120 -2.46 5.54 15.94
CA PRO A 120 -1.80 5.81 17.23
C PRO A 120 -0.56 6.69 17.07
N ARG A 121 -0.30 7.54 18.06
CA ARG A 121 0.91 8.37 18.10
C ARG A 121 1.79 7.97 19.28
N PRO A 122 3.15 8.03 19.11
CA PRO A 122 3.88 8.40 17.90
C PRO A 122 3.74 7.33 16.82
N LEU A 123 3.49 7.78 15.58
CA LEU A 123 3.46 6.88 14.43
C LEU A 123 4.89 6.51 14.03
N LYS A 124 5.21 5.23 14.09
CA LYS A 124 6.48 4.68 13.61
C LYS A 124 6.33 4.34 12.13
N PHE A 125 7.19 4.91 11.29
CA PHE A 125 7.10 4.76 9.83
C PHE A 125 8.47 4.72 9.18
N LEU A 126 8.65 3.84 8.20
CA LEU A 126 9.83 3.76 7.33
C LEU A 126 9.39 3.91 5.87
N ASN A 127 9.92 4.92 5.20
CA ASN A 127 9.85 5.07 3.76
C ASN A 127 11.01 4.30 3.12
N LEU A 128 10.73 3.06 2.68
CA LEU A 128 11.76 2.16 2.15
C LEU A 128 12.31 2.64 0.82
N GLN A 129 11.50 3.29 -0.01
CA GLN A 129 11.95 3.91 -1.25
C GLN A 129 13.04 4.96 -1.01
N GLN A 130 12.88 5.80 0.02
CA GLN A 130 13.86 6.82 0.36
C GLN A 130 15.15 6.20 0.93
N ILE A 131 15.01 5.15 1.76
CA ILE A 131 16.16 4.43 2.30
C ILE A 131 16.97 3.80 1.16
N TYR A 132 16.30 3.09 0.26
CA TYR A 132 16.93 2.50 -0.93
C TYR A 132 17.58 3.58 -1.82
N ALA A 133 16.86 4.67 -2.11
CA ALA A 133 17.38 5.76 -2.92
C ALA A 133 18.71 6.31 -2.35
N ASN A 134 18.78 6.54 -1.04
CA ASN A 134 19.98 7.02 -0.37
C ASN A 134 21.14 6.00 -0.41
N MET A 135 20.87 4.70 -0.51
CA MET A 135 21.88 3.66 -0.65
C MET A 135 22.50 3.64 -2.05
N VAL A 136 21.66 3.79 -3.11
CA VAL A 136 22.12 3.67 -4.50
C VAL A 136 22.53 5.01 -5.10
N ASP A 137 21.99 6.11 -4.61
CA ASP A 137 22.30 7.48 -5.03
C ASP A 137 22.39 8.41 -3.82
N PRO A 138 23.59 8.60 -3.24
CA PRO A 138 23.79 9.49 -2.10
C PRO A 138 23.37 10.94 -2.34
N THR A 139 23.15 11.37 -3.59
CA THR A 139 22.64 12.71 -3.91
C THR A 139 21.14 12.84 -3.62
N GLY A 140 20.45 11.70 -3.46
CA GLY A 140 19.03 11.64 -3.13
C GLY A 140 18.09 12.15 -4.23
N SER A 141 18.61 12.33 -5.45
CA SER A 141 17.85 12.88 -6.57
C SER A 141 16.99 11.83 -7.29
N THR A 142 17.23 10.54 -7.05
CA THR A 142 16.58 9.44 -7.78
C THR A 142 15.40 8.90 -7.00
N VAL A 143 14.19 9.02 -7.57
CA VAL A 143 13.01 8.27 -7.11
C VAL A 143 12.95 6.96 -7.89
N SER A 144 13.19 5.85 -7.22
CA SER A 144 13.22 4.53 -7.86
C SER A 144 11.90 3.79 -7.71
N LYS A 145 11.50 3.07 -8.76
CA LYS A 145 10.38 2.14 -8.70
C LYS A 145 10.75 0.88 -7.90
N LEU A 146 9.76 0.18 -7.39
CA LEU A 146 9.94 -1.07 -6.63
C LEU A 146 10.61 -2.14 -7.51
N GLU A 147 10.16 -2.28 -8.77
CA GLU A 147 10.71 -3.26 -9.72
C GLU A 147 12.22 -3.08 -9.92
N LYS A 148 12.70 -1.81 -9.91
CA LYS A 148 14.15 -1.56 -10.00
C LYS A 148 14.89 -2.08 -8.77
N ALA A 149 14.38 -1.87 -7.58
CA ALA A 149 15.00 -2.35 -6.35
C ALA A 149 15.01 -3.88 -6.29
N VAL A 150 13.91 -4.51 -6.69
CA VAL A 150 13.78 -5.97 -6.83
C VAL A 150 14.86 -6.52 -7.77
N ALA A 151 15.03 -5.90 -8.95
CA ALA A 151 16.05 -6.29 -9.91
C ALA A 151 17.48 -6.06 -9.39
N ASP A 152 17.76 -4.92 -8.75
CA ASP A 152 19.08 -4.57 -8.24
C ASP A 152 19.56 -5.55 -7.14
N PHE A 153 18.64 -6.06 -6.32
CA PHE A 153 18.94 -7.09 -5.31
C PHE A 153 18.82 -8.53 -5.83
N ASN A 154 18.53 -8.74 -7.13
CA ASN A 154 18.33 -10.04 -7.74
C ASN A 154 17.25 -10.88 -7.03
N ILE A 155 16.19 -10.23 -6.55
CA ILE A 155 15.03 -10.90 -5.94
C ILE A 155 14.24 -11.59 -7.07
N PRO A 156 13.90 -12.89 -6.96
CA PRO A 156 13.09 -13.59 -7.96
C PRO A 156 11.69 -12.95 -8.10
N GLU A 157 11.27 -12.75 -9.35
CA GLU A 157 9.95 -12.22 -9.69
C GLU A 157 8.96 -13.37 -9.92
N ASP A 158 8.57 -14.05 -8.84
CA ASP A 158 7.70 -15.24 -8.88
C ASP A 158 6.21 -14.89 -9.00
N GLU A 159 5.84 -13.65 -8.67
CA GLU A 159 4.46 -13.15 -8.68
C GLU A 159 4.36 -11.85 -9.49
N PRO A 160 3.22 -11.57 -10.11
CA PRO A 160 3.06 -10.32 -10.86
C PRO A 160 3.05 -9.11 -9.93
N PHE A 161 3.65 -8.00 -10.36
CA PHE A 161 3.48 -6.70 -9.75
C PHE A 161 2.05 -6.17 -9.93
N HIS A 162 1.73 -5.09 -9.22
CA HIS A 162 0.42 -4.43 -9.23
C HIS A 162 -0.71 -5.29 -8.63
N SER A 163 -0.38 -6.03 -7.59
CA SER A 163 -1.30 -6.55 -6.59
C SER A 163 -0.77 -6.08 -5.25
N ALA A 164 -1.59 -5.41 -4.45
CA ALA A 164 -1.13 -4.80 -3.22
C ALA A 164 -0.36 -5.79 -2.31
N VAL A 165 -0.80 -7.05 -2.20
CA VAL A 165 -0.10 -8.05 -1.37
C VAL A 165 1.24 -8.48 -1.99
N ASN A 166 1.34 -8.59 -3.31
CA ASN A 166 2.60 -8.95 -3.97
C ASN A 166 3.62 -7.82 -3.87
N ASP A 167 3.19 -6.57 -4.08
CA ASP A 167 4.07 -5.40 -3.96
C ASP A 167 4.52 -5.21 -2.50
N ALA A 168 3.66 -5.50 -1.52
CA ALA A 168 4.05 -5.57 -0.11
C ALA A 168 5.08 -6.69 0.16
N ARG A 169 4.96 -7.88 -0.46
CA ARG A 169 5.94 -8.97 -0.37
C ARG A 169 7.29 -8.54 -0.95
N TYR A 170 7.31 -8.00 -2.18
CA TYR A 170 8.54 -7.52 -2.79
C TYR A 170 9.20 -6.42 -1.97
N THR A 171 8.41 -5.48 -1.47
CA THR A 171 8.89 -4.42 -0.57
C THR A 171 9.51 -4.99 0.72
N ALA A 172 8.93 -6.07 1.28
CA ALA A 172 9.48 -6.76 2.45
C ALA A 172 10.78 -7.52 2.12
N LEU A 173 10.89 -8.12 0.94
CA LEU A 173 12.13 -8.76 0.49
C LEU A 173 13.24 -7.72 0.27
N VAL A 174 12.90 -6.57 -0.34
CA VAL A 174 13.85 -5.44 -0.46
C VAL A 174 14.27 -4.93 0.93
N LEU A 175 13.35 -4.78 1.90
CA LEU A 175 13.69 -4.42 3.28
C LEU A 175 14.71 -5.38 3.89
N LYS A 176 14.55 -6.68 3.65
CA LYS A 176 15.49 -7.71 4.13
C LYS A 176 16.89 -7.56 3.51
N GLU A 177 16.98 -7.27 2.22
CA GLU A 177 18.26 -7.09 1.53
C GLU A 177 18.97 -5.76 1.89
N MET A 178 18.23 -4.74 2.33
CA MET A 178 18.78 -3.49 2.80
C MET A 178 19.35 -3.54 4.23
N HIS A 179 19.12 -4.64 4.96
CA HIS A 179 19.61 -4.84 6.34
C HIS A 179 20.93 -5.57 6.34
#